data_d0e21bfb7856dd496d193c969ce974fc
#
_entry.id   d0e21bfb7856dd496d193c969ce974fc
#
_cell.length_a   1.000
_cell.length_b   1.000
_cell.length_c   1.000
_cell.angle_alpha   90.00
_cell.angle_beta   90.00
_cell.angle_gamma   90.00
#
_symmetry.space_group_name_H-M   'P 1'
#
loop_
_entity.id
_entity.type
_entity.pdbx_description
1 polymer ?
#
loop_
_entity_poly.entity_id
_entity_poly.type
_entity_poly.pdbx_seq_one_letter_code
_entity_poly.pdbx_strand_id
1 'polypeptide(L)'
;MDDPMPLMHRFTVLPLAGALLLSLTSNAEAAVQRFDGRYTASYKGMNATARMTLTPARNGAWMYLLTVDHMLANLSQATVFQEQGNQYRPLGGSDRTSYASVKRGITTSYNWASGQARWSGDVKPTRAGPVRLQNGDMDALLINLALARDVPAGRALSYRMVENGRARPMNYRVIGRERVTIAGRNYDATKVAQGGTDKQTIAWIVAGIPAPVRIVQRENGATTISLQMNSWTH
;
A
#
# COMPACT_ATOMS: atom_id res chain seq x y z
N MET A 1 13.01 85.10 42.90
CA MET A 1 14.16 84.18 43.02
C MET A 1 13.64 82.87 42.51
N ASP A 2 13.83 82.73 41.21
CA ASP A 2 13.11 81.77 40.39
C ASP A 2 14.06 80.65 40.04
N ASP A 3 13.58 79.46 40.28
CA ASP A 3 14.32 78.27 39.94
C ASP A 3 13.54 77.52 38.83
N PRO A 4 14.14 77.29 37.66
CA PRO A 4 13.39 76.67 36.58
C PRO A 4 13.50 75.14 36.59
N MET A 5 12.36 74.51 36.44
CA MET A 5 12.17 73.02 36.29
C MET A 5 12.82 72.50 34.99
N PRO A 6 13.45 71.34 35.01
CA PRO A 6 13.89 70.67 33.80
C PRO A 6 12.79 69.84 33.14
N LEU A 7 12.70 69.93 31.82
CA LEU A 7 11.85 69.13 30.91
C LEU A 7 12.16 67.63 31.01
N MET A 8 11.11 66.84 31.35
CA MET A 8 11.17 65.39 31.16
C MET A 8 10.85 65.00 29.73
N HIS A 9 11.85 64.42 29.06
CA HIS A 9 11.69 63.79 27.74
C HIS A 9 10.96 62.46 27.91
N ARG A 10 9.74 62.36 27.32
CA ARG A 10 9.00 61.10 27.22
C ARG A 10 9.60 60.25 26.09
N PHE A 11 10.23 59.09 26.43
CA PHE A 11 10.59 58.07 25.48
C PHE A 11 9.32 57.26 25.14
N THR A 12 8.91 57.36 23.88
CA THR A 12 7.84 56.54 23.32
C THR A 12 8.44 55.21 22.88
N VAL A 13 8.14 54.12 23.59
CA VAL A 13 8.54 52.77 23.18
C VAL A 13 7.50 52.24 22.20
N LEU A 14 7.88 52.05 20.93
CA LEU A 14 7.07 51.34 19.94
C LEU A 14 7.12 49.84 20.25
N PRO A 15 6.00 49.11 20.32
CA PRO A 15 6.02 47.64 20.35
C PRO A 15 6.27 47.09 18.98
N LEU A 16 7.41 46.38 18.82
CA LEU A 16 7.73 45.60 17.64
C LEU A 16 6.85 44.34 17.64
N ALA A 17 5.75 44.38 16.89
CA ALA A 17 4.89 43.19 16.70
C ALA A 17 5.61 42.25 15.73
N GLY A 18 6.32 41.27 16.27
CA GLY A 18 6.88 40.17 15.51
C GLY A 18 5.76 39.25 15.01
N ALA A 19 5.42 39.33 13.73
CA ALA A 19 4.55 38.37 13.08
C ALA A 19 5.27 37.03 12.94
N LEU A 20 4.94 36.07 13.78
CA LEU A 20 5.41 34.69 13.67
C LEU A 20 4.68 34.04 12.49
N LEU A 21 5.29 34.01 11.31
CA LEU A 21 4.82 33.25 10.17
C LEU A 21 5.01 31.75 10.47
N LEU A 22 3.97 31.11 10.98
CA LEU A 22 3.87 29.65 11.01
C LEU A 22 3.76 29.17 9.56
N SER A 23 4.88 28.76 8.98
CA SER A 23 4.90 28.01 7.74
C SER A 23 4.23 26.65 7.98
N LEU A 24 2.95 26.56 7.62
CA LEU A 24 2.24 25.29 7.48
C LEU A 24 2.92 24.54 6.31
N THR A 25 3.89 23.70 6.61
CA THR A 25 4.38 22.71 5.65
C THR A 25 3.25 21.71 5.44
N SER A 26 2.41 21.96 4.45
CA SER A 26 1.52 20.95 3.90
C SER A 26 2.40 19.83 3.38
N ASN A 27 2.47 18.71 4.11
CA ASN A 27 2.97 17.47 3.57
C ASN A 27 1.99 17.08 2.45
N ALA A 28 2.24 17.57 1.23
CA ALA A 28 1.56 17.08 0.05
C ALA A 28 1.89 15.58 -0.04
N GLU A 29 0.90 14.76 0.23
CA GLU A 29 1.02 13.32 0.06
C GLU A 29 1.35 13.05 -1.40
N ALA A 30 2.38 12.25 -1.64
CA ALA A 30 2.76 11.91 -3.00
C ALA A 30 1.60 11.15 -3.67
N ALA A 31 1.01 11.75 -4.70
CA ALA A 31 0.00 11.12 -5.54
C ALA A 31 0.53 9.78 -6.09
N VAL A 32 -0.38 8.86 -6.37
CA VAL A 32 -0.03 7.59 -7.00
C VAL A 32 0.73 7.84 -8.29
N GLN A 33 1.85 7.16 -8.48
CA GLN A 33 2.73 7.30 -9.64
C GLN A 33 2.86 5.97 -10.38
N ARG A 34 3.25 6.03 -11.65
CA ARG A 34 3.60 4.85 -12.43
C ARG A 34 4.67 4.06 -11.71
N PHE A 35 4.59 2.75 -11.84
CA PHE A 35 5.57 1.84 -11.25
C PHE A 35 5.63 0.55 -12.07
N ASP A 36 6.84 0.05 -12.24
CA ASP A 36 7.14 -1.25 -12.85
C ASP A 36 8.24 -1.93 -12.06
N GLY A 37 7.88 -2.88 -11.22
CA GLY A 37 8.79 -3.66 -10.39
C GLY A 37 8.93 -5.09 -10.91
N ARG A 38 10.17 -5.56 -11.05
CA ARG A 38 10.51 -6.94 -11.42
C ARG A 38 10.96 -7.69 -10.18
N TYR A 39 10.44 -8.90 -10.01
CA TYR A 39 10.67 -9.72 -8.82
C TYR A 39 11.07 -11.14 -9.20
N THR A 40 11.82 -11.77 -8.31
CA THR A 40 11.88 -13.23 -8.20
C THR A 40 10.82 -13.66 -7.22
N ALA A 41 9.95 -14.58 -7.63
CA ALA A 41 8.95 -15.22 -6.78
C ALA A 41 9.42 -16.63 -6.43
N SER A 42 9.02 -17.13 -5.26
CA SER A 42 9.19 -18.54 -4.91
C SER A 42 7.93 -19.04 -4.20
N TYR A 43 7.49 -20.22 -4.56
CA TYR A 43 6.39 -20.96 -3.91
C TYR A 43 6.87 -22.35 -3.55
N LYS A 44 6.98 -22.65 -2.25
CA LYS A 44 7.46 -23.94 -1.74
C LYS A 44 8.76 -24.43 -2.42
N GLY A 45 9.71 -23.49 -2.65
CA GLY A 45 11.00 -23.77 -3.28
C GLY A 45 11.02 -23.72 -4.81
N MET A 46 9.88 -23.64 -5.48
CA MET A 46 9.82 -23.43 -6.94
C MET A 46 9.96 -21.94 -7.25
N ASN A 47 10.92 -21.58 -8.09
CA ASN A 47 11.16 -20.19 -8.48
C ASN A 47 10.39 -19.82 -9.74
N ALA A 48 9.93 -18.56 -9.77
CA ALA A 48 9.21 -17.95 -10.88
C ALA A 48 9.66 -16.50 -11.05
N THR A 49 9.36 -15.92 -12.21
CA THR A 49 9.45 -14.47 -12.40
C THR A 49 8.14 -13.82 -11.98
N ALA A 50 8.21 -12.63 -11.39
CA ALA A 50 7.02 -11.85 -11.09
C ALA A 50 7.23 -10.38 -11.45
N ARG A 51 6.12 -9.70 -11.73
CA ARG A 51 6.09 -8.28 -12.05
C ARG A 51 4.92 -7.62 -11.34
N MET A 52 5.16 -6.48 -10.72
CA MET A 52 4.11 -5.61 -10.21
C MET A 52 4.13 -4.30 -10.98
N THR A 53 2.99 -3.89 -11.50
CA THR A 53 2.86 -2.63 -12.24
C THR A 53 1.73 -1.78 -11.69
N LEU A 54 1.93 -0.47 -11.71
CA LEU A 54 0.94 0.53 -11.36
C LEU A 54 0.83 1.51 -12.53
N THR A 55 -0.31 1.49 -13.21
CA THR A 55 -0.52 2.25 -14.44
C THR A 55 -1.85 3.02 -14.40
N PRO A 56 -1.91 4.22 -15.01
CA PRO A 56 -3.18 4.92 -15.19
C PRO A 56 -4.20 4.06 -15.96
N ALA A 57 -5.46 4.13 -15.55
CA ALA A 57 -6.60 3.53 -16.18
C ALA A 57 -7.62 4.61 -16.64
N ARG A 58 -8.77 4.20 -17.17
CA ARG A 58 -9.79 5.14 -17.62
C ARG A 58 -10.41 5.92 -16.44
N ASN A 59 -10.95 7.11 -16.71
CA ASN A 59 -11.69 7.94 -15.76
C ASN A 59 -10.92 8.30 -14.48
N GLY A 60 -9.61 8.56 -14.59
CA GLY A 60 -8.77 8.94 -13.47
C GLY A 60 -8.50 7.80 -12.47
N ALA A 61 -8.84 6.57 -12.85
CA ALA A 61 -8.50 5.39 -12.06
C ALA A 61 -7.05 4.94 -12.33
N TRP A 62 -6.59 4.01 -11.49
CA TRP A 62 -5.33 3.30 -11.60
C TRP A 62 -5.56 1.80 -11.66
N MET A 63 -4.67 1.09 -12.31
CA MET A 63 -4.62 -0.37 -12.28
C MET A 63 -3.33 -0.82 -11.60
N TYR A 64 -3.48 -1.60 -10.53
CA TYR A 64 -2.39 -2.30 -9.89
C TYR A 64 -2.47 -3.77 -10.29
N LEU A 65 -1.38 -4.29 -10.88
CA LEU A 65 -1.31 -5.63 -11.45
C LEU A 65 -0.09 -6.36 -10.89
N LEU A 66 -0.30 -7.58 -10.42
CA LEU A 66 0.74 -8.56 -10.14
C LEU A 66 0.61 -9.71 -11.15
N THR A 67 1.69 -10.04 -11.82
CA THR A 67 1.82 -11.30 -12.59
C THR A 67 2.92 -12.16 -12.00
N VAL A 68 2.73 -13.47 -12.05
CA VAL A 68 3.75 -14.49 -11.70
C VAL A 68 3.77 -15.51 -12.82
N ASP A 69 4.92 -15.67 -13.44
CA ASP A 69 5.12 -16.53 -14.59
C ASP A 69 6.10 -17.64 -14.26
N HIS A 70 5.61 -18.87 -14.33
CA HIS A 70 6.37 -20.10 -14.19
C HIS A 70 6.04 -21.01 -15.38
N MET A 71 6.98 -21.85 -15.79
CA MET A 71 6.84 -22.74 -16.96
C MET A 71 5.56 -23.60 -16.91
N LEU A 72 5.08 -23.97 -15.72
CA LEU A 72 3.91 -24.82 -15.53
C LEU A 72 2.66 -24.05 -15.07
N ALA A 73 2.79 -22.80 -14.65
CA ALA A 73 1.69 -22.05 -14.02
C ALA A 73 1.87 -20.55 -14.21
N ASN A 74 0.77 -19.85 -14.50
CA ASN A 74 0.74 -18.40 -14.55
C ASN A 74 -0.34 -17.90 -13.59
N LEU A 75 -0.04 -16.83 -12.87
CA LEU A 75 -0.96 -16.14 -11.99
C LEU A 75 -1.00 -14.66 -12.40
N SER A 76 -2.20 -14.10 -12.42
CA SER A 76 -2.42 -12.66 -12.60
C SER A 76 -3.45 -12.19 -11.60
N GLN A 77 -3.12 -11.15 -10.86
CA GLN A 77 -3.98 -10.47 -9.91
C GLN A 77 -4.04 -8.98 -10.29
N ALA A 78 -5.22 -8.43 -10.50
CA ALA A 78 -5.39 -7.03 -10.87
C ALA A 78 -6.45 -6.36 -10.01
N THR A 79 -6.21 -5.10 -9.66
CA THR A 79 -7.18 -4.22 -9.01
C THR A 79 -7.21 -2.88 -9.73
N VAL A 80 -8.41 -2.47 -10.14
CA VAL A 80 -8.68 -1.11 -10.60
C VAL A 80 -9.21 -0.32 -9.42
N PHE A 81 -8.64 0.86 -9.17
CA PHE A 81 -9.00 1.69 -8.03
C PHE A 81 -8.90 3.17 -8.34
N GLN A 82 -9.51 3.99 -7.48
CA GLN A 82 -9.35 5.44 -7.47
C GLN A 82 -8.69 5.90 -6.18
N GLU A 83 -7.94 6.97 -6.27
CA GLU A 83 -7.44 7.73 -5.14
C GLU A 83 -8.53 8.72 -4.71
N GLN A 84 -8.93 8.69 -3.45
CA GLN A 84 -9.89 9.63 -2.86
C GLN A 84 -9.31 10.21 -1.58
N GLY A 85 -8.73 11.40 -1.70
CA GLY A 85 -7.92 11.95 -0.62
C GLY A 85 -6.82 10.94 -0.23
N ASN A 86 -6.82 10.54 1.03
CA ASN A 86 -5.82 9.63 1.58
C ASN A 86 -6.22 8.15 1.52
N GLN A 87 -7.20 7.78 0.69
CA GLN A 87 -7.71 6.41 0.62
C GLN A 87 -7.64 5.85 -0.81
N TYR A 88 -7.33 4.57 -0.90
CA TYR A 88 -7.46 3.81 -2.13
C TYR A 88 -8.82 3.13 -2.15
N ARG A 89 -9.62 3.44 -3.16
CA ARG A 89 -10.98 2.92 -3.30
C ARG A 89 -11.03 1.92 -4.45
N PRO A 90 -11.10 0.60 -4.18
CA PRO A 90 -11.21 -0.40 -5.23
C PRO A 90 -12.53 -0.25 -6.00
N LEU A 91 -12.49 -0.41 -7.31
CA LEU A 91 -13.64 -0.38 -8.21
C LEU A 91 -13.93 -1.78 -8.76
N GLY A 92 -12.89 -2.56 -9.01
CA GLY A 92 -13.00 -3.91 -9.53
C GLY A 92 -11.67 -4.62 -9.47
N GLY A 93 -11.69 -5.93 -9.62
CA GLY A 93 -10.49 -6.76 -9.63
C GLY A 93 -10.67 -8.05 -10.41
N SER A 94 -9.58 -8.72 -10.66
CA SER A 94 -9.59 -10.06 -11.25
C SER A 94 -8.41 -10.87 -10.76
N ASP A 95 -8.67 -12.15 -10.47
CA ASP A 95 -7.67 -13.17 -10.19
C ASP A 95 -7.74 -14.23 -11.28
N ARG A 96 -6.63 -14.48 -11.95
CA ARG A 96 -6.53 -15.54 -12.97
C ARG A 96 -5.37 -16.43 -12.65
N THR A 97 -5.60 -17.73 -12.77
CA THR A 97 -4.59 -18.75 -12.59
C THR A 97 -4.71 -19.77 -13.73
N SER A 98 -3.59 -20.11 -14.32
CA SER A 98 -3.53 -21.26 -15.23
C SER A 98 -2.45 -22.22 -14.73
N TYR A 99 -2.76 -23.53 -14.73
CA TYR A 99 -1.84 -24.59 -14.40
C TYR A 99 -2.11 -25.76 -15.34
N ALA A 100 -1.12 -26.12 -16.16
CA ALA A 100 -1.30 -27.06 -17.26
C ALA A 100 -2.47 -26.67 -18.17
N SER A 101 -3.48 -27.53 -18.31
CA SER A 101 -4.72 -27.25 -19.08
C SER A 101 -5.83 -26.58 -18.29
N VAL A 102 -5.68 -26.44 -16.97
CA VAL A 102 -6.72 -25.87 -16.09
C VAL A 102 -6.56 -24.36 -16.03
N LYS A 103 -7.60 -23.63 -16.39
CA LYS A 103 -7.70 -22.17 -16.23
C LYS A 103 -8.79 -21.83 -15.24
N ARG A 104 -8.53 -20.90 -14.33
CA ARG A 104 -9.50 -20.38 -13.37
C ARG A 104 -9.46 -18.86 -13.39
N GLY A 105 -10.64 -18.25 -13.26
CA GLY A 105 -10.79 -16.81 -13.23
C GLY A 105 -11.89 -16.37 -12.27
N ILE A 106 -11.55 -15.44 -11.40
CA ILE A 106 -12.50 -14.76 -10.51
C ILE A 106 -12.49 -13.27 -10.89
N THR A 107 -13.66 -12.67 -10.95
CA THR A 107 -13.83 -11.23 -11.12
C THR A 107 -14.50 -10.67 -9.88
N THR A 108 -13.96 -9.56 -9.37
CA THR A 108 -14.50 -8.83 -8.22
C THR A 108 -15.10 -7.51 -8.68
N SER A 109 -16.28 -7.18 -8.16
CA SER A 109 -16.96 -5.90 -8.36
C SER A 109 -17.15 -5.22 -7.01
N TYR A 110 -16.74 -3.95 -6.90
CA TYR A 110 -16.97 -3.11 -5.72
C TYR A 110 -17.97 -2.02 -6.09
N ASN A 111 -19.26 -2.24 -5.78
CA ASN A 111 -20.31 -1.27 -6.03
C ASN A 111 -20.51 -0.39 -4.78
N TRP A 112 -19.91 0.77 -4.79
CA TRP A 112 -19.97 1.71 -3.68
C TRP A 112 -21.32 2.42 -3.54
N ALA A 113 -22.10 2.53 -4.61
CA ALA A 113 -23.45 3.09 -4.53
C ALA A 113 -24.40 2.18 -3.75
N SER A 114 -24.29 0.87 -3.96
CA SER A 114 -25.06 -0.13 -3.18
C SER A 114 -24.35 -0.58 -1.90
N GLY A 115 -23.09 -0.17 -1.68
CA GLY A 115 -22.29 -0.59 -0.53
C GLY A 115 -21.96 -2.09 -0.51
N GLN A 116 -21.76 -2.72 -1.68
CA GLN A 116 -21.57 -4.16 -1.78
C GLN A 116 -20.39 -4.55 -2.67
N ALA A 117 -19.64 -5.56 -2.24
CA ALA A 117 -18.69 -6.28 -3.08
C ALA A 117 -19.24 -7.67 -3.43
N ARG A 118 -18.98 -8.12 -4.67
CA ARG A 118 -19.39 -9.42 -5.19
C ARG A 118 -18.28 -10.05 -6.03
N TRP A 119 -18.29 -11.38 -6.05
CA TRP A 119 -17.34 -12.20 -6.80
C TRP A 119 -18.10 -13.09 -7.76
N SER A 120 -17.57 -13.25 -8.98
CA SER A 120 -18.12 -14.10 -10.05
C SER A 120 -17.01 -14.90 -10.75
N GLY A 121 -17.38 -15.89 -11.56
CA GLY A 121 -16.45 -16.82 -12.18
C GLY A 121 -16.24 -18.08 -11.35
N ASP A 122 -15.01 -18.57 -11.26
CA ASP A 122 -14.66 -19.81 -10.56
C ASP A 122 -14.64 -19.65 -9.03
N VAL A 123 -15.69 -19.10 -8.47
CA VAL A 123 -15.86 -18.85 -7.04
C VAL A 123 -16.90 -19.81 -6.44
N LYS A 124 -16.63 -20.29 -5.25
CA LYS A 124 -17.63 -21.09 -4.51
C LYS A 124 -18.86 -20.23 -4.19
N PRO A 125 -20.11 -20.72 -4.30
CA PRO A 125 -21.32 -19.94 -4.01
C PRO A 125 -21.26 -19.22 -2.66
N THR A 126 -20.71 -19.86 -1.63
CA THR A 126 -20.54 -19.29 -0.27
C THR A 126 -19.49 -18.16 -0.22
N ARG A 127 -18.80 -17.89 -1.33
CA ARG A 127 -17.77 -16.84 -1.47
C ARG A 127 -18.12 -15.83 -2.56
N ALA A 128 -19.29 -15.95 -3.20
CA ALA A 128 -19.73 -14.99 -4.22
C ALA A 128 -20.16 -13.64 -3.64
N GLY A 129 -20.40 -13.57 -2.35
CA GLY A 129 -20.93 -12.37 -1.68
C GLY A 129 -22.45 -12.35 -1.61
N PRO A 130 -23.10 -11.20 -1.36
CA PRO A 130 -22.45 -9.89 -1.20
C PRO A 130 -21.73 -9.73 0.14
N VAL A 131 -20.67 -8.94 0.14
CA VAL A 131 -20.02 -8.44 1.35
C VAL A 131 -20.30 -6.94 1.46
N ARG A 132 -20.77 -6.48 2.63
CA ARG A 132 -21.01 -5.06 2.88
C ARG A 132 -19.68 -4.30 2.91
N LEU A 133 -19.58 -3.27 2.08
CA LEU A 133 -18.45 -2.36 2.02
C LEU A 133 -18.50 -1.32 3.15
N GLN A 134 -17.33 -0.93 3.61
CA GLN A 134 -17.08 0.15 4.54
C GLN A 134 -16.01 1.07 3.96
N ASN A 135 -16.02 2.33 4.38
CA ASN A 135 -14.99 3.27 3.95
C ASN A 135 -13.59 2.77 4.36
N GLY A 136 -12.63 2.84 3.44
CA GLY A 136 -11.27 2.31 3.66
C GLY A 136 -11.10 0.82 3.36
N ASP A 137 -12.13 0.11 2.87
CA ASP A 137 -12.00 -1.28 2.42
C ASP A 137 -11.08 -1.40 1.21
N MET A 138 -10.19 -2.37 1.27
CA MET A 138 -9.20 -2.67 0.22
C MET A 138 -9.08 -4.18 0.00
N ASP A 139 -8.56 -4.58 -1.14
CA ASP A 139 -8.07 -5.94 -1.35
C ASP A 139 -6.58 -6.07 -0.94
N ALA A 140 -6.02 -7.26 -1.11
CA ALA A 140 -4.63 -7.53 -0.71
C ALA A 140 -3.60 -6.70 -1.51
N LEU A 141 -3.84 -6.45 -2.80
CA LEU A 141 -2.93 -5.63 -3.63
C LEU A 141 -2.91 -4.19 -3.14
N LEU A 142 -4.09 -3.60 -2.87
CA LEU A 142 -4.17 -2.22 -2.38
C LEU A 142 -3.61 -2.07 -0.97
N ILE A 143 -3.70 -3.09 -0.13
CA ILE A 143 -3.03 -3.08 1.19
C ILE A 143 -1.51 -3.01 1.03
N ASN A 144 -0.91 -3.70 0.05
CA ASN A 144 0.52 -3.58 -0.23
C ASN A 144 0.90 -2.15 -0.66
N LEU A 145 0.08 -1.51 -1.48
CA LEU A 145 0.25 -0.11 -1.88
C LEU A 145 0.09 0.84 -0.68
N ALA A 146 -0.92 0.60 0.17
CA ALA A 146 -1.15 1.37 1.39
C ALA A 146 0.03 1.24 2.38
N LEU A 147 0.59 0.05 2.57
CA LEU A 147 1.78 -0.16 3.39
C LEU A 147 2.97 0.65 2.89
N ALA A 148 3.19 0.69 1.55
CA ALA A 148 4.27 1.46 0.96
C ALA A 148 4.14 2.98 1.21
N ARG A 149 2.92 3.49 1.33
CA ARG A 149 2.60 4.87 1.69
C ARG A 149 2.67 5.12 3.19
N ASP A 150 2.03 4.26 3.98
CA ASP A 150 1.73 4.54 5.39
C ASP A 150 2.92 4.27 6.32
N VAL A 151 3.76 3.27 6.00
CA VAL A 151 4.94 2.92 6.81
C VAL A 151 5.94 4.06 6.89
N PRO A 152 6.39 4.67 5.77
CA PRO A 152 7.30 5.80 5.83
C PRO A 152 6.69 7.04 6.49
N ALA A 153 5.36 7.20 6.38
CA ALA A 153 4.62 8.30 6.98
C ALA A 153 4.33 8.09 8.49
N GLY A 154 4.70 6.96 9.07
CA GLY A 154 4.44 6.64 10.47
C GLY A 154 2.97 6.49 10.83
N ARG A 155 2.11 6.16 9.86
CA ARG A 155 0.67 6.02 10.06
C ARG A 155 0.29 4.68 10.69
N ALA A 156 -0.95 4.59 11.20
CA ALA A 156 -1.51 3.33 11.68
C ALA A 156 -1.62 2.31 10.54
N LEU A 157 -1.15 1.08 10.78
CA LEU A 157 -1.09 -0.01 9.80
C LEU A 157 -2.24 -1.00 10.04
N SER A 158 -3.45 -0.47 10.15
CA SER A 158 -4.69 -1.24 10.40
C SER A 158 -5.64 -1.04 9.22
N TYR A 159 -5.95 -2.12 8.54
CA TYR A 159 -6.77 -2.13 7.33
C TYR A 159 -7.90 -3.14 7.46
N ARG A 160 -8.96 -2.96 6.68
CA ARG A 160 -9.99 -3.99 6.49
C ARG A 160 -9.90 -4.54 5.08
N MET A 161 -9.50 -5.81 4.98
CA MET A 161 -9.37 -6.49 3.71
C MET A 161 -10.70 -7.11 3.29
N VAL A 162 -11.14 -6.79 2.08
CA VAL A 162 -12.36 -7.34 1.46
C VAL A 162 -11.96 -8.11 0.23
N GLU A 163 -11.89 -9.42 0.38
CA GLU A 163 -11.38 -10.32 -0.64
C GLU A 163 -12.04 -11.70 -0.53
N ASN A 164 -12.25 -12.36 -1.66
CA ASN A 164 -12.72 -13.75 -1.72
C ASN A 164 -13.96 -14.01 -0.86
N GLY A 165 -14.97 -13.14 -1.00
CA GLY A 165 -16.26 -13.23 -0.32
C GLY A 165 -16.23 -13.00 1.20
N ARG A 166 -15.19 -12.37 1.71
CA ARG A 166 -15.03 -12.08 3.15
C ARG A 166 -14.44 -10.70 3.40
N ALA A 167 -14.76 -10.17 4.57
CA ALA A 167 -14.06 -9.02 5.13
C ALA A 167 -13.33 -9.45 6.42
N ARG A 168 -12.09 -9.00 6.59
CA ARG A 168 -11.28 -9.32 7.77
C ARG A 168 -10.31 -8.19 8.11
N PRO A 169 -10.01 -7.98 9.40
CA PRO A 169 -9.00 -7.01 9.80
C PRO A 169 -7.60 -7.50 9.42
N MET A 170 -6.76 -6.58 9.00
CA MET A 170 -5.35 -6.78 8.66
C MET A 170 -4.52 -5.77 9.45
N ASN A 171 -4.04 -6.19 10.62
CA ASN A 171 -3.26 -5.35 11.51
C ASN A 171 -1.77 -5.70 11.37
N TYR A 172 -1.02 -4.77 10.79
CA TYR A 172 0.43 -4.90 10.70
C TYR A 172 1.11 -4.18 11.86
N ARG A 173 2.28 -4.65 12.22
CA ARG A 173 3.17 -4.01 13.19
C ARG A 173 4.58 -3.91 12.63
N VAL A 174 5.27 -2.85 12.95
CA VAL A 174 6.71 -2.74 12.65
C VAL A 174 7.46 -3.73 13.54
N ILE A 175 8.30 -4.56 12.93
CA ILE A 175 9.09 -5.59 13.62
C ILE A 175 10.61 -5.36 13.50
N GLY A 176 11.04 -4.29 12.83
CA GLY A 176 12.45 -3.94 12.71
C GLY A 176 12.78 -3.23 11.41
N ARG A 177 14.07 -3.04 11.18
CA ARG A 177 14.64 -2.49 9.95
C ARG A 177 15.70 -3.44 9.41
N GLU A 178 15.90 -3.42 8.11
CA GLU A 178 16.88 -4.28 7.44
C GLU A 178 17.39 -3.58 6.20
N ARG A 179 18.69 -3.66 5.94
CA ARG A 179 19.26 -3.21 4.68
C ARG A 179 18.99 -4.24 3.59
N VAL A 180 18.42 -3.79 2.47
CA VAL A 180 18.12 -4.61 1.30
C VAL A 180 18.87 -4.08 0.09
N THR A 181 19.27 -4.96 -0.82
CA THR A 181 19.94 -4.58 -2.06
C THR A 181 18.98 -4.80 -3.24
N ILE A 182 18.78 -3.76 -4.06
CA ILE A 182 17.96 -3.81 -5.29
C ILE A 182 18.79 -3.24 -6.42
N ALA A 183 18.99 -4.00 -7.50
CA ALA A 183 19.81 -3.62 -8.66
C ALA A 183 21.20 -3.07 -8.24
N GLY A 184 21.86 -3.70 -7.26
CA GLY A 184 23.17 -3.31 -6.76
C GLY A 184 23.19 -2.09 -5.81
N ARG A 185 22.06 -1.49 -5.52
CA ARG A 185 21.94 -0.35 -4.58
C ARG A 185 21.37 -0.81 -3.24
N ASN A 186 21.90 -0.28 -2.14
CA ASN A 186 21.44 -0.55 -0.79
C ASN A 186 20.35 0.43 -0.37
N TYR A 187 19.30 -0.09 0.26
CA TYR A 187 18.18 0.67 0.80
C TYR A 187 17.88 0.24 2.23
N ASP A 188 17.47 1.18 3.07
CA ASP A 188 16.97 0.87 4.41
C ASP A 188 15.47 0.56 4.33
N ALA A 189 15.10 -0.68 4.60
CA ALA A 189 13.73 -1.15 4.57
C ALA A 189 13.18 -1.29 5.99
N THR A 190 11.95 -0.81 6.20
CA THR A 190 11.18 -1.09 7.42
C THR A 190 10.43 -2.41 7.24
N LYS A 191 10.61 -3.33 8.17
CA LYS A 191 9.91 -4.62 8.20
C LYS A 191 8.61 -4.48 8.95
N VAL A 192 7.53 -4.91 8.34
CA VAL A 192 6.21 -5.00 8.98
C VAL A 192 5.68 -6.43 8.90
N ALA A 193 4.94 -6.86 9.91
CA ALA A 193 4.37 -8.20 9.96
C ALA A 193 2.90 -8.17 10.36
N GLN A 194 2.14 -9.08 9.79
CA GLN A 194 0.74 -9.39 10.13
C GLN A 194 0.59 -10.89 10.33
N GLY A 195 -0.29 -11.29 11.25
CA GLY A 195 -0.53 -12.68 11.61
C GLY A 195 0.26 -13.14 12.82
N GLY A 196 0.10 -14.41 13.16
CA GLY A 196 0.71 -15.09 14.28
C GLY A 196 1.77 -16.12 13.87
N THR A 197 2.01 -17.09 14.74
CA THR A 197 2.99 -18.17 14.54
C THR A 197 2.59 -19.13 13.42
N ASP A 198 1.30 -19.45 13.33
CA ASP A 198 0.80 -20.44 12.36
C ASP A 198 0.80 -19.89 10.93
N LYS A 199 0.42 -18.63 10.79
CA LYS A 199 0.45 -17.94 9.49
C LYS A 199 0.86 -16.48 9.66
N GLN A 200 1.94 -16.11 8.99
CA GLN A 200 2.48 -14.76 9.06
C GLN A 200 2.82 -14.23 7.66
N THR A 201 2.49 -12.97 7.42
CA THR A 201 2.98 -12.22 6.26
C THR A 201 3.94 -11.14 6.75
N ILE A 202 5.12 -11.06 6.16
CA ILE A 202 6.13 -10.05 6.42
C ILE A 202 6.37 -9.27 5.13
N ALA A 203 6.39 -7.94 5.21
CA ALA A 203 6.70 -7.08 4.08
C ALA A 203 7.86 -6.14 4.45
N TRP A 204 8.72 -5.86 3.49
CA TRP A 204 9.82 -4.88 3.57
C TRP A 204 9.45 -3.66 2.75
N ILE A 205 9.39 -2.52 3.39
CA ILE A 205 8.96 -1.25 2.80
C ILE A 205 10.15 -0.29 2.76
N VAL A 206 10.42 0.22 1.56
CA VAL A 206 11.41 1.27 1.32
C VAL A 206 10.68 2.55 0.96
N ALA A 207 11.02 3.65 1.61
CA ALA A 207 10.42 4.96 1.31
C ALA A 207 10.66 5.35 -0.16
N GLY A 208 9.63 5.84 -0.83
CA GLY A 208 9.68 6.26 -2.24
C GLY A 208 9.48 5.12 -3.26
N ILE A 209 9.39 3.86 -2.83
CA ILE A 209 9.02 2.73 -3.71
C ILE A 209 7.56 2.37 -3.45
N PRO A 210 6.64 2.47 -4.42
CA PRO A 210 5.20 2.32 -4.20
C PRO A 210 4.74 0.85 -4.12
N ALA A 211 5.62 -0.06 -3.76
CA ALA A 211 5.32 -1.46 -3.52
C ALA A 211 6.31 -2.04 -2.50
N PRO A 212 5.95 -3.10 -1.75
CA PRO A 212 6.91 -3.82 -0.93
C PRO A 212 8.06 -4.36 -1.79
N VAL A 213 9.30 -4.13 -1.34
CA VAL A 213 10.49 -4.63 -2.03
C VAL A 213 10.74 -6.10 -1.75
N ARG A 214 10.15 -6.62 -0.69
CA ARG A 214 10.13 -8.05 -0.36
C ARG A 214 8.84 -8.38 0.37
N ILE A 215 8.26 -9.54 0.05
CA ILE A 215 7.13 -10.12 0.77
C ILE A 215 7.48 -11.57 1.08
N VAL A 216 7.21 -12.00 2.30
CA VAL A 216 7.38 -13.39 2.72
C VAL A 216 6.12 -13.83 3.45
N GLN A 217 5.54 -14.95 3.03
CA GLN A 217 4.52 -15.65 3.81
C GLN A 217 5.11 -16.90 4.45
N ARG A 218 4.81 -17.08 5.71
CA ARG A 218 5.22 -18.24 6.50
C ARG A 218 3.99 -18.99 7.00
N GLU A 219 4.07 -20.30 6.98
CA GLU A 219 3.10 -21.20 7.61
C GLU A 219 3.87 -22.17 8.51
N ASN A 220 3.49 -22.24 9.78
CA ASN A 220 4.17 -23.05 10.80
C ASN A 220 5.69 -22.83 10.82
N GLY A 221 6.12 -21.58 10.71
CA GLY A 221 7.53 -21.19 10.71
C GLY A 221 8.26 -21.34 9.36
N ALA A 222 7.75 -22.16 8.43
CA ALA A 222 8.35 -22.38 7.12
C ALA A 222 7.91 -21.30 6.10
N THR A 223 8.84 -20.82 5.26
CA THR A 223 8.51 -19.92 4.15
C THR A 223 7.79 -20.70 3.05
N THR A 224 6.54 -20.29 2.77
CA THR A 224 5.71 -20.89 1.70
C THR A 224 5.69 -20.05 0.44
N ILE A 225 5.71 -18.72 0.58
CA ILE A 225 5.73 -17.77 -0.53
C ILE A 225 6.80 -16.71 -0.25
N SER A 226 7.55 -16.34 -1.27
CA SER A 226 8.38 -15.14 -1.24
C SER A 226 8.35 -14.40 -2.56
N LEU A 227 8.39 -13.07 -2.49
CA LEU A 227 8.69 -12.17 -3.59
C LEU A 227 9.87 -11.30 -3.18
N GLN A 228 10.85 -11.15 -4.04
CA GLN A 228 12.03 -10.31 -3.84
C GLN A 228 12.20 -9.43 -5.07
N MET A 229 12.18 -8.11 -4.89
CA MET A 229 12.39 -7.15 -5.97
C MET A 229 13.85 -7.19 -6.46
N ASN A 230 14.00 -7.28 -7.78
CA ASN A 230 15.28 -7.27 -8.46
C ASN A 230 15.61 -5.88 -9.03
N SER A 231 14.58 -5.21 -9.56
CA SER A 231 14.68 -3.86 -10.13
C SER A 231 13.32 -3.19 -10.19
N TRP A 232 13.30 -1.89 -10.38
CA TRP A 232 12.07 -1.11 -10.57
C TRP A 232 12.32 0.18 -11.34
N THR A 233 11.26 0.74 -11.95
CA THR A 233 11.22 2.05 -12.62
C THR A 233 9.90 2.75 -12.32
N HIS A 234 9.88 4.07 -12.52
CA HIS A 234 8.67 4.88 -12.58
C HIS A 234 8.06 4.86 -13.97
#